data_e4c71fe345124edf4ed77575081dc11b
#
_entry.id   e4c71fe345124edf4ed77575081dc11b
#
_cell.length_a   1.000
_cell.length_b   1.000
_cell.length_c   1.000
_cell.angle_alpha   90.00
_cell.angle_beta   90.00
_cell.angle_gamma   90.00
#
_symmetry.space_group_name_H-M   'P 1'
#
loop_
_entity.id
_entity.type
_entity.pdbx_description
1 polymer ?
#
loop_
_entity_poly.entity_id
_entity_poly.type
_entity_poly.pdbx_seq_one_letter_code
_entity_poly.pdbx_strand_id
1 'polypeptide(L)'
;VPFGKRKEIGVVWKYENKELKNIKIKNINKKIEKYSINKSLVDFIDWFSTYNMVSPGLTLKMAIGNKDNYIKKIDSSLNKYKKNTKKYKLNNEQKKALEYLNLVNNKFDVSVLQGTTGSGKTLVYFERIKKIIDKNKQALVLLPEIFLTNEFKSRFEDFFGFEPAIWHSKITPKNKRIMWKGIIENKIRLIVGARSALLLPFKKLGLIVVDEEHDSSYKQVE
;
A
#
# COMPACT_ATOMS: atom_id res chain seq x y z
N VAL A 1 9.77 12.37 20.73
CA VAL A 1 10.86 11.81 21.54
C VAL A 1 12.00 12.81 21.58
N PRO A 2 12.58 13.11 22.74
CA PRO A 2 13.78 13.97 22.85
C PRO A 2 15.01 13.19 22.35
N PHE A 3 15.73 13.77 21.40
CA PHE A 3 16.97 13.21 20.85
C PHE A 3 18.07 14.28 20.92
N GLY A 4 18.93 14.20 21.92
CA GLY A 4 19.90 15.27 22.25
C GLY A 4 19.17 16.59 22.55
N LYS A 5 19.45 17.64 21.77
CA LYS A 5 18.79 18.97 21.86
C LYS A 5 17.56 19.07 20.94
N ARG A 6 17.25 18.05 20.13
CA ARG A 6 16.14 18.07 19.16
C ARG A 6 14.96 17.23 19.63
N LYS A 7 13.78 17.53 19.10
CA LYS A 7 12.57 16.70 19.27
C LYS A 7 12.31 15.98 17.96
N GLU A 8 12.31 14.65 17.98
CA GLU A 8 12.09 13.82 16.79
C GLU A 8 10.87 12.93 16.96
N ILE A 9 10.28 12.52 15.84
CA ILE A 9 9.22 11.51 15.81
C ILE A 9 9.90 10.16 15.77
N GLY A 10 9.52 9.29 16.69
CA GLY A 10 9.95 7.90 16.74
C GLY A 10 8.76 6.95 16.77
N VAL A 11 9.02 5.70 16.47
CA VAL A 11 8.04 4.59 16.61
C VAL A 11 8.49 3.70 17.74
N VAL A 12 7.58 3.35 18.65
CA VAL A 12 7.82 2.33 19.66
C VAL A 12 7.86 0.98 18.97
N TRP A 13 9.04 0.33 18.95
CA TRP A 13 9.25 -0.88 18.17
C TRP A 13 9.12 -2.14 19.02
N LYS A 14 9.84 -2.18 20.12
CA LYS A 14 9.82 -3.28 21.09
C LYS A 14 9.89 -2.72 22.52
N TYR A 15 9.35 -3.46 23.46
CA TYR A 15 9.53 -3.20 24.89
C TYR A 15 10.63 -4.13 25.40
N GLU A 16 11.64 -3.58 26.06
CA GLU A 16 12.64 -4.35 26.78
C GLU A 16 12.56 -3.99 28.26
N ASN A 17 12.48 -4.99 29.10
CA ASN A 17 12.49 -4.83 30.57
C ASN A 17 13.93 -4.86 31.13
N LYS A 18 14.94 -4.54 30.31
CA LYS A 18 16.32 -4.49 30.79
C LYS A 18 16.58 -3.16 31.48
N GLU A 19 17.05 -3.22 32.73
CA GLU A 19 17.63 -2.05 33.40
C GLU A 19 18.89 -1.61 32.66
N LEU A 20 18.82 -0.46 32.01
CA LEU A 20 19.96 0.16 31.35
C LEU A 20 20.79 0.88 32.40
N LYS A 21 21.81 0.20 32.93
CA LYS A 21 22.77 0.82 33.87
C LYS A 21 23.52 1.94 33.15
N ASN A 22 23.60 3.11 33.80
CA ASN A 22 24.34 4.30 33.35
C ASN A 22 23.79 5.08 32.14
N ILE A 23 22.53 4.87 31.71
CA ILE A 23 21.91 5.67 30.66
C ILE A 23 20.79 6.53 31.22
N LYS A 24 20.88 7.85 31.03
CA LYS A 24 19.81 8.78 31.40
C LYS A 24 18.61 8.62 30.45
N ILE A 25 17.59 7.94 30.92
CA ILE A 25 16.36 7.73 30.18
C ILE A 25 15.57 9.05 30.11
N LYS A 26 15.10 9.42 28.93
CA LYS A 26 14.23 10.58 28.71
C LYS A 26 12.82 10.13 28.39
N ASN A 27 11.84 10.76 29.01
CA ASN A 27 10.43 10.45 28.77
C ASN A 27 9.96 10.85 27.38
N ILE A 28 9.01 10.10 26.83
CA ILE A 28 8.32 10.44 25.60
C ILE A 28 7.43 11.66 25.88
N ASN A 29 7.61 12.75 25.11
CA ASN A 29 6.87 14.00 25.31
C ASN A 29 5.37 13.87 24.97
N LYS A 30 5.04 13.14 23.88
CA LYS A 30 3.67 12.98 23.41
C LYS A 30 3.53 11.73 22.55
N LYS A 31 2.46 10.98 22.74
CA LYS A 31 2.04 9.89 21.86
C LYS A 31 1.11 10.43 20.76
N ILE A 32 1.31 10.00 19.52
CA ILE A 32 0.43 10.31 18.40
C ILE A 32 -0.50 9.10 18.21
N GLU A 33 -1.66 9.14 18.87
CA GLU A 33 -2.57 7.98 18.91
C GLU A 33 -3.29 7.73 17.58
N LYS A 34 -3.49 8.78 16.79
CA LYS A 34 -4.25 8.72 15.55
C LYS A 34 -3.63 7.80 14.49
N TYR A 35 -2.31 7.62 14.53
CA TYR A 35 -1.57 6.88 13.53
C TYR A 35 -0.75 5.77 14.19
N SER A 36 -1.30 4.60 14.29
CA SER A 36 -0.57 3.40 14.73
C SER A 36 -0.19 2.54 13.53
N ILE A 37 1.04 2.06 13.52
CA ILE A 37 1.51 1.08 12.56
C ILE A 37 1.02 -0.29 13.02
N ASN A 38 0.41 -1.06 12.13
CA ASN A 38 -0.05 -2.40 12.48
C ASN A 38 1.12 -3.39 12.58
N LYS A 39 0.88 -4.49 13.29
CA LYS A 39 1.91 -5.52 13.50
C LYS A 39 2.45 -6.08 12.18
N SER A 40 1.58 -6.33 11.20
CA SER A 40 1.99 -6.90 9.90
C SER A 40 3.00 -6.00 9.17
N LEU A 41 2.86 -4.68 9.26
CA LEU A 41 3.86 -3.77 8.67
C LEU A 41 5.17 -3.76 9.47
N VAL A 42 5.10 -3.88 10.80
CA VAL A 42 6.31 -4.01 11.65
C VAL A 42 7.07 -5.28 11.28
N ASP A 43 6.37 -6.41 11.21
CA ASP A 43 6.95 -7.71 10.86
C ASP A 43 7.53 -7.68 9.43
N PHE A 44 6.84 -7.02 8.49
CA PHE A 44 7.32 -6.85 7.13
C PHE A 44 8.59 -5.97 7.07
N ILE A 45 8.66 -4.88 7.83
CA ILE A 45 9.85 -4.02 7.89
C ILE A 45 11.04 -4.79 8.48
N ASP A 46 10.84 -5.58 9.53
CA ASP A 46 11.89 -6.40 10.12
C ASP A 46 12.40 -7.44 9.12
N TRP A 47 11.48 -8.15 8.44
CA TRP A 47 11.82 -9.12 7.40
C TRP A 47 12.56 -8.44 6.23
N PHE A 48 12.01 -7.35 5.69
CA PHE A 48 12.59 -6.63 4.56
C PHE A 48 13.99 -6.12 4.87
N SER A 49 14.18 -5.58 6.06
CA SER A 49 15.48 -5.07 6.52
C SER A 49 16.52 -6.17 6.62
N THR A 50 16.14 -7.31 7.16
CA THR A 50 17.01 -8.49 7.28
C THR A 50 17.36 -9.05 5.90
N TYR A 51 16.35 -9.23 5.05
CA TYR A 51 16.52 -9.80 3.71
C TYR A 51 17.42 -8.95 2.81
N ASN A 52 17.26 -7.61 2.85
CA ASN A 52 18.04 -6.67 2.03
C ASN A 52 19.29 -6.15 2.75
N MET A 53 19.64 -6.64 3.94
CA MET A 53 20.79 -6.20 4.75
C MET A 53 20.81 -4.67 4.97
N VAL A 54 19.64 -4.04 5.11
CA VAL A 54 19.51 -2.60 5.38
C VAL A 54 19.06 -2.35 6.82
N SER A 55 19.36 -1.16 7.36
CA SER A 55 18.96 -0.86 8.73
C SER A 55 17.42 -0.75 8.83
N PRO A 56 16.79 -1.32 9.90
CA PRO A 56 15.36 -1.20 10.13
C PRO A 56 14.88 0.25 10.21
N GLY A 57 15.71 1.17 10.70
CA GLY A 57 15.40 2.58 10.77
C GLY A 57 15.28 3.23 9.38
N LEU A 58 16.06 2.79 8.39
CA LEU A 58 15.96 3.26 7.01
C LEU A 58 14.65 2.77 6.37
N THR A 59 14.35 1.48 6.49
CA THR A 59 13.10 0.90 6.00
C THR A 59 11.88 1.52 6.66
N LEU A 60 11.93 1.72 7.97
CA LEU A 60 10.89 2.42 8.72
C LEU A 60 10.68 3.84 8.18
N LYS A 61 11.76 4.59 7.91
CA LYS A 61 11.65 5.94 7.34
C LYS A 61 10.95 5.93 5.97
N MET A 62 11.15 4.90 5.16
CA MET A 62 10.43 4.74 3.89
C MET A 62 8.93 4.50 4.12
N ALA A 63 8.56 3.72 5.12
CA ALA A 63 7.18 3.40 5.46
C ALA A 63 6.41 4.57 6.08
N ILE A 64 7.02 5.27 7.04
CA ILE A 64 6.36 6.37 7.76
C ILE A 64 6.50 7.73 7.06
N GLY A 65 7.46 7.87 6.16
CA GLY A 65 7.70 9.11 5.43
C GLY A 65 8.17 10.27 6.33
N ASN A 66 7.78 11.49 5.97
CA ASN A 66 8.25 12.69 6.63
C ASN A 66 7.38 13.04 7.87
N LYS A 67 7.96 13.71 8.88
CA LYS A 67 7.27 14.20 10.09
C LYS A 67 6.01 15.02 9.79
N ASP A 68 5.99 15.72 8.67
CA ASP A 68 4.83 16.46 8.18
C ASP A 68 3.58 15.59 7.97
N ASN A 69 3.76 14.27 7.75
CA ASN A 69 2.64 13.32 7.62
C ASN A 69 1.80 13.26 8.90
N TYR A 70 2.38 13.55 10.05
CA TYR A 70 1.73 13.44 11.35
C TYR A 70 1.19 14.77 11.88
N ILE A 71 1.78 15.88 11.49
CA ILE A 71 1.54 17.20 12.11
C ILE A 71 0.52 18.01 11.32
N LYS A 72 0.65 18.06 9.98
CA LYS A 72 -0.19 18.95 9.16
C LYS A 72 -1.58 18.37 8.92
N LYS A 73 -2.64 19.15 9.21
CA LYS A 73 -4.01 18.84 8.78
C LYS A 73 -4.06 18.88 7.24
N ILE A 74 -4.85 18.02 6.64
CA ILE A 74 -5.08 17.98 5.21
C ILE A 74 -6.57 18.00 4.98
N ASP A 75 -7.05 18.96 4.20
CA ASP A 75 -8.38 18.91 3.62
C ASP A 75 -8.38 17.81 2.56
N SER A 76 -9.08 16.74 2.84
CA SER A 76 -9.15 15.56 1.98
C SER A 76 -10.32 15.68 1.03
N SER A 77 -10.11 16.31 -0.12
CA SER A 77 -10.97 16.09 -1.29
C SER A 77 -10.49 14.84 -2.05
N LEU A 78 -10.38 13.71 -1.36
CA LEU A 78 -10.01 12.46 -1.94
C LEU A 78 -11.27 11.67 -2.31
N ASN A 79 -11.41 11.35 -3.58
CA ASN A 79 -12.43 10.57 -4.26
C ASN A 79 -13.57 11.41 -4.82
N LYS A 80 -13.36 11.96 -6.00
CA LYS A 80 -14.45 12.33 -6.88
C LYS A 80 -14.97 11.04 -7.53
N TYR A 81 -16.07 10.50 -7.03
CA TYR A 81 -16.75 9.39 -7.69
C TYR A 81 -17.37 9.90 -8.99
N LYS A 82 -17.01 9.34 -10.12
CA LYS A 82 -17.78 9.48 -11.38
C LYS A 82 -18.95 8.51 -11.32
N LYS A 83 -20.17 8.98 -11.60
CA LYS A 83 -21.41 8.16 -11.55
C LYS A 83 -21.52 7.09 -12.63
N ASN A 84 -20.78 7.16 -13.72
CA ASN A 84 -20.92 6.26 -14.86
C ASN A 84 -19.76 5.27 -14.91
N THR A 85 -19.99 4.04 -14.44
CA THR A 85 -19.08 2.92 -14.63
C THR A 85 -19.48 2.13 -15.87
N LYS A 86 -18.53 1.75 -16.71
CA LYS A 86 -18.78 0.82 -17.82
C LYS A 86 -19.06 -0.58 -17.25
N LYS A 87 -20.13 -1.21 -17.71
CA LYS A 87 -20.41 -2.60 -17.37
C LYS A 87 -19.66 -3.51 -18.34
N TYR A 88 -18.76 -4.31 -17.84
CA TYR A 88 -18.03 -5.32 -18.61
C TYR A 88 -18.66 -6.70 -18.38
N LYS A 89 -18.80 -7.49 -19.46
CA LYS A 89 -19.24 -8.89 -19.35
C LYS A 89 -18.00 -9.78 -19.39
N LEU A 90 -17.81 -10.58 -18.37
CA LEU A 90 -16.79 -11.61 -18.37
C LEU A 90 -17.23 -12.77 -19.27
N ASN A 91 -16.29 -13.33 -20.04
CA ASN A 91 -16.48 -14.59 -20.74
C ASN A 91 -16.45 -15.78 -19.77
N ASN A 92 -16.69 -17.00 -20.27
CA ASN A 92 -16.80 -18.18 -19.43
C ASN A 92 -15.48 -18.53 -18.71
N GLU A 93 -14.33 -18.37 -19.37
CA GLU A 93 -13.02 -18.63 -18.79
C GLU A 93 -12.68 -17.62 -17.69
N GLN A 94 -12.94 -16.35 -17.94
CA GLN A 94 -12.75 -15.28 -16.95
C GLN A 94 -13.64 -15.48 -15.72
N LYS A 95 -14.89 -15.94 -15.91
CA LYS A 95 -15.79 -16.28 -14.79
C LYS A 95 -15.23 -17.42 -13.96
N LYS A 96 -14.79 -18.51 -14.58
CA LYS A 96 -14.17 -19.65 -13.88
C LYS A 96 -12.93 -19.21 -13.10
N ALA A 97 -12.06 -18.41 -13.72
CA ALA A 97 -10.89 -17.85 -13.04
C ALA A 97 -11.27 -17.00 -11.84
N LEU A 98 -12.27 -16.12 -11.97
CA LEU A 98 -12.77 -15.30 -10.87
C LEU A 98 -13.41 -16.14 -9.76
N GLU A 99 -14.15 -17.19 -10.09
CA GLU A 99 -14.72 -18.12 -9.13
C GLU A 99 -13.60 -18.79 -8.32
N TYR A 100 -12.58 -19.31 -8.98
CA TYR A 100 -11.41 -19.88 -8.30
C TYR A 100 -10.75 -18.90 -7.33
N LEU A 101 -10.46 -17.67 -7.79
CA LEU A 101 -9.89 -16.63 -6.94
C LEU A 101 -10.79 -16.26 -5.74
N ASN A 102 -12.10 -16.49 -5.84
CA ASN A 102 -13.05 -16.23 -4.76
C ASN A 102 -13.17 -17.37 -3.74
N LEU A 103 -12.76 -18.58 -4.09
CA LEU A 103 -12.73 -19.71 -3.15
C LEU A 103 -11.70 -19.54 -2.04
N VAL A 104 -10.66 -18.77 -2.33
CA VAL A 104 -9.62 -18.44 -1.34
C VAL A 104 -10.19 -17.46 -0.32
N ASN A 105 -10.57 -17.97 0.84
CA ASN A 105 -11.19 -17.20 1.91
C ASN A 105 -10.33 -17.19 3.19
N ASN A 106 -10.11 -15.98 3.72
CA ASN A 106 -9.63 -15.69 5.09
C ASN A 106 -8.22 -16.18 5.48
N LYS A 107 -7.45 -16.80 4.59
CA LYS A 107 -6.04 -17.14 4.79
C LYS A 107 -5.19 -16.42 3.75
N PHE A 108 -3.91 -16.25 4.05
CA PHE A 108 -2.94 -15.83 3.03
C PHE A 108 -2.82 -16.94 2.00
N ASP A 109 -2.95 -16.57 0.74
CA ASP A 109 -2.79 -17.46 -0.40
C ASP A 109 -2.20 -16.72 -1.58
N VAL A 110 -1.50 -17.45 -2.44
CA VAL A 110 -0.90 -16.94 -3.67
C VAL A 110 -1.52 -17.67 -4.84
N SER A 111 -2.14 -16.91 -5.73
CA SER A 111 -2.75 -17.43 -6.95
C SER A 111 -2.07 -16.84 -8.18
N VAL A 112 -1.81 -17.67 -9.19
CA VAL A 112 -1.26 -17.24 -10.48
C VAL A 112 -2.38 -17.17 -11.50
N LEU A 113 -2.59 -15.99 -12.09
CA LEU A 113 -3.53 -15.77 -13.19
C LEU A 113 -2.77 -15.76 -14.52
N GLN A 114 -2.74 -16.89 -15.19
CA GLN A 114 -2.06 -17.07 -16.48
C GLN A 114 -3.01 -16.84 -17.65
N GLY A 115 -2.52 -16.23 -18.71
CA GLY A 115 -3.26 -16.01 -19.96
C GLY A 115 -2.44 -15.18 -20.95
N THR A 116 -2.76 -15.30 -22.23
CA THR A 116 -2.12 -14.52 -23.30
C THR A 116 -2.37 -13.02 -23.15
N THR A 117 -1.56 -12.21 -23.81
CA THR A 117 -1.81 -10.77 -23.92
C THR A 117 -3.19 -10.54 -24.56
N GLY A 118 -3.98 -9.63 -24.00
CA GLY A 118 -5.34 -9.38 -24.49
C GLY A 118 -6.42 -10.35 -24.00
N SER A 119 -6.10 -11.43 -23.26
CA SER A 119 -7.09 -12.37 -22.71
C SER A 119 -8.04 -11.75 -21.66
N GLY A 120 -7.78 -10.51 -21.24
CA GLY A 120 -8.61 -9.79 -20.27
C GLY A 120 -8.32 -10.15 -18.82
N LYS A 121 -7.11 -10.57 -18.47
CA LYS A 121 -6.65 -10.77 -17.08
C LYS A 121 -7.00 -9.59 -16.19
N THR A 122 -6.83 -8.37 -16.72
CA THR A 122 -7.13 -7.13 -16.02
C THR A 122 -8.57 -7.07 -15.53
N LEU A 123 -9.55 -7.49 -16.33
CA LEU A 123 -10.96 -7.50 -15.92
C LEU A 123 -11.20 -8.50 -14.79
N VAL A 124 -10.53 -9.65 -14.81
CA VAL A 124 -10.66 -10.66 -13.74
C VAL A 124 -10.18 -10.12 -12.41
N TYR A 125 -8.98 -9.54 -12.38
CA TYR A 125 -8.49 -9.00 -11.12
C TYR A 125 -9.21 -7.68 -10.71
N PHE A 126 -9.75 -6.89 -11.63
CA PHE A 126 -10.59 -5.74 -11.31
C PHE A 126 -11.87 -6.17 -10.57
N GLU A 127 -12.54 -7.22 -11.02
CA GLU A 127 -13.71 -7.78 -10.33
C GLU A 127 -13.32 -8.31 -8.93
N ARG A 128 -12.13 -8.91 -8.80
CA ARG A 128 -11.64 -9.33 -7.49
C ARG A 128 -11.35 -8.14 -6.57
N ILE A 129 -10.71 -7.08 -7.08
CA ILE A 129 -10.45 -5.84 -6.35
C ILE A 129 -11.77 -5.22 -5.88
N LYS A 130 -12.79 -5.16 -6.74
CA LYS A 130 -14.11 -4.63 -6.40
C LYS A 130 -14.69 -5.33 -5.17
N LYS A 131 -14.66 -6.65 -5.13
CA LYS A 131 -15.13 -7.44 -3.97
C LYS A 131 -14.35 -7.16 -2.69
N ILE A 132 -13.06 -6.86 -2.80
CA ILE A 132 -12.22 -6.48 -1.65
C ILE A 132 -12.60 -5.10 -1.13
N ILE A 133 -12.80 -4.15 -2.03
CA ILE A 133 -13.21 -2.78 -1.69
C ILE A 133 -14.62 -2.77 -1.07
N ASP A 134 -15.54 -3.56 -1.59
CA ASP A 134 -16.91 -3.70 -1.06
C ASP A 134 -16.91 -4.26 0.38
N LYS A 135 -15.94 -5.10 0.71
CA LYS A 135 -15.70 -5.59 2.08
C LYS A 135 -14.95 -4.58 2.97
N ASN A 136 -14.84 -3.32 2.57
CA ASN A 136 -14.12 -2.26 3.27
C ASN A 136 -12.64 -2.58 3.55
N LYS A 137 -12.02 -3.39 2.68
CA LYS A 137 -10.59 -3.70 2.67
C LYS A 137 -9.87 -2.87 1.60
N GLN A 138 -8.55 -2.89 1.64
CA GLN A 138 -7.69 -2.18 0.69
C GLN A 138 -7.07 -3.17 -0.29
N ALA A 139 -6.90 -2.71 -1.54
CA ALA A 139 -6.21 -3.43 -2.59
C ALA A 139 -5.01 -2.61 -3.09
N LEU A 140 -3.90 -3.29 -3.30
CA LEU A 140 -2.69 -2.76 -3.92
C LEU A 140 -2.48 -3.48 -5.25
N VAL A 141 -2.31 -2.70 -6.32
CA VAL A 141 -1.85 -3.20 -7.61
C VAL A 141 -0.42 -2.72 -7.82
N LEU A 142 0.49 -3.65 -7.94
CA LEU A 142 1.87 -3.37 -8.29
C LEU A 142 2.03 -3.42 -9.80
N LEU A 143 2.62 -2.36 -10.35
CA LEU A 143 2.96 -2.20 -11.74
C LEU A 143 4.33 -1.54 -11.89
N PRO A 144 5.14 -1.93 -12.87
CA PRO A 144 6.30 -1.15 -13.26
C PRO A 144 5.91 0.28 -13.63
N GLU A 145 6.75 1.26 -13.27
CA GLU A 145 6.42 2.69 -13.48
C GLU A 145 6.08 3.01 -14.94
N ILE A 146 6.67 2.29 -15.89
CA ILE A 146 6.44 2.47 -17.33
C ILE A 146 4.99 2.19 -17.75
N PHE A 147 4.28 1.31 -17.03
CA PHE A 147 2.89 0.96 -17.31
C PHE A 147 1.87 1.88 -16.64
N LEU A 148 2.31 2.82 -15.80
CA LEU A 148 1.44 3.80 -15.15
C LEU A 148 1.00 4.92 -16.11
N THR A 149 0.50 4.54 -17.27
CA THR A 149 0.06 5.44 -18.33
C THR A 149 -1.31 6.06 -18.05
N ASN A 150 -1.64 7.12 -18.81
CA ASN A 150 -2.97 7.73 -18.73
C ASN A 150 -4.07 6.77 -19.20
N GLU A 151 -3.77 5.91 -20.18
CA GLU A 151 -4.69 4.87 -20.66
C GLU A 151 -5.01 3.87 -19.53
N PHE A 152 -3.99 3.43 -18.79
CA PHE A 152 -4.18 2.55 -17.66
C PHE A 152 -5.06 3.20 -16.57
N LYS A 153 -4.82 4.47 -16.24
CA LYS A 153 -5.67 5.24 -15.32
C LYS A 153 -7.12 5.29 -15.77
N SER A 154 -7.33 5.60 -17.07
CA SER A 154 -8.68 5.66 -17.67
C SER A 154 -9.42 4.33 -17.53
N ARG A 155 -8.74 3.19 -17.69
CA ARG A 155 -9.36 1.86 -17.48
C ARG A 155 -9.86 1.67 -16.05
N PHE A 156 -9.12 2.14 -15.05
CA PHE A 156 -9.58 2.13 -13.65
C PHE A 156 -10.79 3.03 -13.44
N GLU A 157 -10.74 4.25 -13.97
CA GLU A 157 -11.87 5.19 -13.86
C GLU A 157 -13.14 4.65 -14.52
N ASP A 158 -13.00 4.06 -15.70
CA ASP A 158 -14.11 3.45 -16.42
C ASP A 158 -14.76 2.29 -15.65
N PHE A 159 -13.94 1.51 -14.95
CA PHE A 159 -14.42 0.34 -14.23
C PHE A 159 -14.92 0.67 -12.81
N PHE A 160 -14.16 1.43 -12.05
CA PHE A 160 -14.45 1.71 -10.64
C PHE A 160 -15.25 3.00 -10.41
N GLY A 161 -15.32 3.90 -11.40
CA GLY A 161 -15.97 5.21 -11.28
C GLY A 161 -15.15 6.24 -10.49
N PHE A 162 -13.90 5.94 -10.18
CA PHE A 162 -12.98 6.83 -9.50
C PHE A 162 -11.52 6.54 -9.88
N GLU A 163 -10.66 7.54 -9.73
CA GLU A 163 -9.23 7.37 -9.95
C GLU A 163 -8.57 6.59 -8.82
N PRO A 164 -7.70 5.61 -9.12
CA PRO A 164 -6.89 4.96 -8.11
C PRO A 164 -5.85 5.95 -7.55
N ALA A 165 -5.43 5.77 -6.31
CA ALA A 165 -4.29 6.50 -5.79
C ALA A 165 -3.00 5.91 -6.39
N ILE A 166 -2.26 6.72 -7.15
CA ILE A 166 -1.06 6.27 -7.84
C ILE A 166 0.18 6.64 -7.06
N TRP A 167 0.96 5.61 -6.67
CA TRP A 167 2.17 5.76 -5.87
C TRP A 167 3.42 5.44 -6.69
N HIS A 168 4.23 6.48 -6.99
CA HIS A 168 5.49 6.36 -7.73
C HIS A 168 6.53 7.40 -7.25
N SER A 169 7.74 7.32 -7.78
CA SER A 169 8.88 8.18 -7.36
C SER A 169 8.61 9.67 -7.55
N LYS A 170 7.96 10.05 -8.65
CA LYS A 170 7.74 11.44 -9.08
C LYS A 170 6.57 12.19 -8.41
N ILE A 171 5.87 11.59 -7.44
CA ILE A 171 4.76 12.26 -6.76
C ILE A 171 5.28 13.38 -5.86
N THR A 172 4.60 14.52 -5.88
CA THR A 172 4.94 15.64 -5.01
C THR A 172 4.85 15.28 -3.52
N PRO A 173 5.67 15.89 -2.66
CA PRO A 173 5.62 15.64 -1.20
C PRO A 173 4.23 15.89 -0.59
N LYS A 174 3.47 16.87 -1.13
CA LYS A 174 2.10 17.15 -0.72
C LYS A 174 1.18 15.96 -1.01
N ASN A 175 1.21 15.43 -2.23
CA ASN A 175 0.36 14.31 -2.64
C ASN A 175 0.77 13.00 -1.93
N LYS A 176 2.08 12.74 -1.75
CA LYS A 176 2.55 11.61 -0.93
C LYS A 176 1.94 11.64 0.47
N ARG A 177 1.91 12.81 1.11
CA ARG A 177 1.31 12.99 2.44
C ARG A 177 -0.18 12.75 2.46
N ILE A 178 -0.91 13.26 1.45
CA ILE A 178 -2.35 13.07 1.32
C ILE A 178 -2.68 11.58 1.17
N MET A 179 -1.98 10.89 0.27
CA MET A 179 -2.16 9.46 0.04
C MET A 179 -1.81 8.66 1.30
N TRP A 180 -0.66 8.92 1.91
CA TRP A 180 -0.22 8.23 3.12
C TRP A 180 -1.30 8.28 4.22
N LYS A 181 -1.86 9.48 4.47
CA LYS A 181 -2.96 9.65 5.45
C LYS A 181 -4.23 8.93 5.02
N GLY A 182 -4.61 9.04 3.77
CA GLY A 182 -5.79 8.36 3.25
C GLY A 182 -5.68 6.83 3.38
N ILE A 183 -4.49 6.27 3.20
CA ILE A 183 -4.22 4.84 3.31
C ILE A 183 -4.30 4.39 4.77
N ILE A 184 -3.59 5.04 5.69
CA ILE A 184 -3.60 4.66 7.11
C ILE A 184 -4.97 4.88 7.78
N GLU A 185 -5.78 5.79 7.26
CA GLU A 185 -7.16 6.03 7.72
C GLU A 185 -8.19 5.12 7.00
N ASN A 186 -7.78 4.24 6.08
CA ASN A 186 -8.65 3.40 5.24
C ASN A 186 -9.63 4.20 4.36
N LYS A 187 -9.32 5.46 4.07
CA LYS A 187 -10.10 6.31 3.16
C LYS A 187 -9.75 6.05 1.69
N ILE A 188 -8.49 5.74 1.42
CA ILE A 188 -8.02 5.28 0.11
C ILE A 188 -7.97 3.75 0.16
N ARG A 189 -8.76 3.11 -0.70
CA ARG A 189 -8.90 1.66 -0.72
C ARG A 189 -8.31 0.99 -1.96
N LEU A 190 -8.07 1.75 -3.02
CA LEU A 190 -7.40 1.27 -4.23
C LEU A 190 -6.13 2.07 -4.48
N ILE A 191 -5.02 1.38 -4.43
CA ILE A 191 -3.70 1.94 -4.64
C ILE A 191 -3.04 1.20 -5.80
N VAL A 192 -2.45 1.94 -6.71
CA VAL A 192 -1.63 1.42 -7.79
C VAL A 192 -0.24 2.00 -7.65
N GLY A 193 0.80 1.21 -7.77
CA GLY A 193 2.14 1.76 -7.61
C GLY A 193 3.27 0.80 -7.91
N ALA A 194 4.49 1.33 -7.88
CA ALA A 194 5.71 0.57 -7.96
C ALA A 194 6.03 -0.16 -6.63
N ARG A 195 7.12 -0.93 -6.60
CA ARG A 195 7.59 -1.71 -5.43
C ARG A 195 7.55 -0.95 -4.09
N SER A 196 7.89 0.34 -4.10
CA SER A 196 7.88 1.16 -2.88
C SER A 196 6.50 1.30 -2.23
N ALA A 197 5.42 1.02 -2.96
CA ALA A 197 4.06 1.02 -2.42
C ALA A 197 3.81 -0.11 -1.40
N LEU A 198 4.62 -1.17 -1.39
CA LEU A 198 4.56 -2.24 -0.39
C LEU A 198 4.81 -1.75 1.03
N LEU A 199 5.58 -0.69 1.19
CA LEU A 199 5.90 -0.09 2.50
C LEU A 199 4.85 0.89 3.01
N LEU A 200 3.74 1.09 2.29
CA LEU A 200 2.67 1.98 2.73
C LEU A 200 1.92 1.40 3.95
N PRO A 201 1.44 2.26 4.85
CA PRO A 201 0.81 1.82 6.09
C PRO A 201 -0.65 1.42 5.88
N PHE A 202 -0.88 0.35 5.15
CA PHE A 202 -2.23 -0.19 4.94
C PHE A 202 -2.88 -0.56 6.26
N LYS A 203 -4.10 -0.09 6.47
CA LYS A 203 -4.87 -0.42 7.67
C LYS A 203 -5.56 -1.78 7.55
N LYS A 204 -6.07 -2.10 6.37
CA LYS A 204 -6.88 -3.30 6.09
C LYS A 204 -6.56 -3.87 4.72
N LEU A 205 -5.27 -4.11 4.43
CA LEU A 205 -4.86 -4.72 3.16
C LEU A 205 -5.50 -6.10 3.02
N GLY A 206 -6.19 -6.34 1.91
CA GLY A 206 -6.89 -7.60 1.64
C GLY A 206 -6.51 -8.26 0.32
N LEU A 207 -5.81 -7.53 -0.55
CA LEU A 207 -5.35 -8.07 -1.83
C LEU A 207 -4.12 -7.31 -2.30
N ILE A 208 -3.13 -8.04 -2.79
CA ILE A 208 -2.05 -7.50 -3.62
C ILE A 208 -2.14 -8.20 -4.98
N VAL A 209 -2.16 -7.40 -6.03
CA VAL A 209 -2.01 -7.87 -7.41
C VAL A 209 -0.64 -7.45 -7.89
N VAL A 210 0.12 -8.38 -8.45
CA VAL A 210 1.37 -8.09 -9.16
C VAL A 210 1.10 -8.31 -10.62
N ASP A 211 0.97 -7.24 -11.38
CA ASP A 211 0.80 -7.30 -12.84
C ASP A 211 2.15 -7.13 -13.54
N GLU A 212 2.30 -7.73 -14.73
CA GLU A 212 3.58 -7.76 -15.47
C GLU A 212 4.75 -8.29 -14.61
N GLU A 213 4.53 -9.39 -13.88
CA GLU A 213 5.44 -9.95 -12.86
C GLU A 213 6.82 -10.31 -13.43
N HIS A 214 6.87 -10.58 -14.73
CA HIS A 214 8.09 -10.92 -15.46
C HIS A 214 9.00 -9.70 -15.75
N ASP A 215 8.50 -8.47 -15.54
CA ASP A 215 9.26 -7.25 -15.81
C ASP A 215 10.50 -7.15 -14.91
N SER A 216 11.63 -6.82 -15.51
CA SER A 216 12.92 -6.72 -14.83
C SER A 216 12.94 -5.66 -13.72
N SER A 217 12.06 -4.65 -13.77
CA SER A 217 11.95 -3.62 -12.73
C SER A 217 11.54 -4.17 -11.36
N TYR A 218 10.97 -5.38 -11.29
CA TYR A 218 10.72 -6.06 -10.03
C TYR A 218 11.97 -6.74 -9.45
N LYS A 219 12.96 -7.00 -10.29
CA LYS A 219 14.24 -7.58 -9.87
C LYS A 219 15.19 -6.46 -9.49
N GLN A 220 16.01 -6.68 -8.48
CA GLN A 220 17.13 -5.80 -8.20
C GLN A 220 18.21 -6.14 -9.23
N VAL A 221 18.51 -5.19 -10.12
CA VAL A 221 19.68 -5.32 -11.00
C VAL A 221 20.87 -4.94 -10.14
N GLU A 222 21.78 -5.89 -9.94
CA GLU A 222 23.08 -5.69 -9.31
C GLU A 222 23.95 -4.78 -10.19
#